data_28b9412c15e9ea8ecbefa31687d04959
#
_entry.id   28b9412c15e9ea8ecbefa31687d04959
#
_cell.length_a   1.000
_cell.length_b   1.000
_cell.length_c   1.000
_cell.angle_alpha   90.00
_cell.angle_beta   90.00
_cell.angle_gamma   90.00
#
_symmetry.space_group_name_H-M   'P 1'
#
loop_
_entity.id
_entity.type
_entity.pdbx_description
1 polymer ?
#
loop_
_entity_poly.entity_id
_entity_poly.type
_entity_poly.pdbx_seq_one_letter_code
_entity_poly.pdbx_strand_id
1 'polypeptide(L)'
;MKLNLTRPLIVFDLETTGLDLVNDRIIQISYIKVYPDGKEERENLFVYPGKPIPDEISELTGITTDLVEDAPTFEELAPRLNEVFKGCDFAGFNSNHFDIPMLAEEFLRAEIDFDFSSVRLIDAQTIFHKMEKRNLAAAYKFYCGRKMEEDFAAHRADQDAEATYRVLLGELEKYSEANQEEAERVLPNDMDYLAEFSKNNDNVDFAGRIVWRPVLDANGKETLDDKGQVIKKEYFNFGKYKGCAVDEVLQRDPGYYSWMIQADFTNNTKQVLTRIRLKGFGGR
;
A
#
# COMPACT_ATOMS: atom_id res chain seq x y z
N MET A 1 -10.58 -4.41 29.41
CA MET A 1 -11.74 -3.67 28.83
C MET A 1 -12.53 -4.66 28.02
N LYS A 2 -13.87 -4.59 28.02
CA LYS A 2 -14.71 -5.42 27.15
C LYS A 2 -15.37 -4.56 26.08
N LEU A 3 -15.62 -5.14 24.91
CA LEU A 3 -16.42 -4.47 23.87
C LEU A 3 -17.87 -4.35 24.33
N ASN A 4 -18.48 -3.18 24.09
CA ASN A 4 -19.90 -2.96 24.39
C ASN A 4 -20.73 -3.36 23.16
N LEU A 5 -21.01 -4.63 23.03
CA LEU A 5 -21.71 -5.22 21.90
C LEU A 5 -23.21 -5.22 22.10
N THR A 6 -23.97 -4.82 21.10
CA THR A 6 -25.45 -4.94 21.07
C THR A 6 -25.93 -6.15 20.26
N ARG A 7 -25.05 -6.72 19.45
CA ARG A 7 -25.20 -7.98 18.70
C ARG A 7 -23.85 -8.65 18.56
N PRO A 8 -23.77 -9.94 18.20
CA PRO A 8 -22.47 -10.61 18.07
C PRO A 8 -21.56 -9.91 17.05
N LEU A 9 -20.25 -10.01 17.26
CA LEU A 9 -19.20 -9.48 16.40
C LEU A 9 -18.38 -10.64 15.85
N ILE A 10 -18.21 -10.69 14.54
CA ILE A 10 -17.24 -11.55 13.84
C ILE A 10 -15.95 -10.74 13.66
N VAL A 11 -14.89 -11.14 14.35
CA VAL A 11 -13.53 -10.66 14.08
C VAL A 11 -12.88 -11.68 13.18
N PHE A 12 -12.45 -11.30 11.97
CA PHE A 12 -12.03 -12.28 10.97
C PHE A 12 -10.87 -11.78 10.12
N ASP A 13 -10.24 -12.73 9.46
CA ASP A 13 -9.15 -12.54 8.52
C ASP A 13 -9.22 -13.61 7.44
N LEU A 14 -8.77 -13.31 6.21
CA LEU A 14 -8.79 -14.19 5.06
C LEU A 14 -7.40 -14.37 4.47
N GLU A 15 -7.07 -15.62 4.11
CA GLU A 15 -5.99 -15.88 3.17
C GLU A 15 -6.58 -16.24 1.81
N THR A 16 -5.94 -15.78 0.74
CA THR A 16 -6.47 -15.89 -0.63
C THR A 16 -5.37 -16.29 -1.62
N THR A 17 -5.76 -16.72 -2.80
CA THR A 17 -4.80 -17.03 -3.89
C THR A 17 -4.16 -15.78 -4.50
N GLY A 18 -4.55 -14.57 -4.10
CA GLY A 18 -4.08 -13.28 -4.60
C GLY A 18 -5.08 -12.17 -4.29
N LEU A 19 -4.86 -10.98 -4.84
CA LEU A 19 -5.61 -9.75 -4.51
C LEU A 19 -6.71 -9.39 -5.53
N ASP A 20 -6.89 -10.17 -6.59
CA ASP A 20 -7.90 -9.91 -7.61
C ASP A 20 -9.26 -10.47 -7.17
N LEU A 21 -10.19 -9.58 -6.82
CA LEU A 21 -11.53 -9.96 -6.37
C LEU A 21 -12.32 -10.80 -7.39
N VAL A 22 -12.00 -10.69 -8.69
CA VAL A 22 -12.69 -11.44 -9.75
C VAL A 22 -12.12 -12.85 -9.90
N ASN A 23 -10.80 -12.97 -9.90
CA ASN A 23 -10.11 -14.20 -10.28
C ASN A 23 -9.58 -14.99 -9.09
N ASP A 24 -9.30 -14.33 -7.96
CA ASP A 24 -8.76 -15.01 -6.80
C ASP A 24 -9.86 -15.58 -5.89
N ARG A 25 -9.45 -16.49 -5.02
CA ARG A 25 -10.30 -17.31 -4.16
C ARG A 25 -9.79 -17.33 -2.74
N ILE A 26 -10.70 -17.45 -1.78
CA ILE A 26 -10.34 -17.72 -0.38
C ILE A 26 -9.73 -19.12 -0.28
N ILE A 27 -8.60 -19.22 0.45
CA ILE A 27 -7.94 -20.50 0.80
C ILE A 27 -7.98 -20.77 2.31
N GLN A 28 -8.22 -19.73 3.11
CA GLN A 28 -8.46 -19.88 4.53
C GLN A 28 -9.38 -18.76 5.03
N ILE A 29 -10.30 -19.10 5.93
CA ILE A 29 -11.09 -18.14 6.70
C ILE A 29 -10.94 -18.44 8.18
N SER A 30 -10.44 -17.46 8.92
CA SER A 30 -10.32 -17.55 10.39
C SER A 30 -11.23 -16.50 11.02
N TYR A 31 -12.01 -16.89 12.05
CA TYR A 31 -12.84 -15.92 12.74
C TYR A 31 -13.00 -16.22 14.23
N ILE A 32 -13.27 -15.16 14.97
CA ILE A 32 -13.70 -15.18 16.36
C ILE A 32 -15.09 -14.54 16.43
N LYS A 33 -16.09 -15.31 16.81
CA LYS A 33 -17.42 -14.79 17.09
C LYS A 33 -17.53 -14.41 18.56
N VAL A 34 -17.64 -13.12 18.85
CA VAL A 34 -17.75 -12.55 20.19
C VAL A 34 -19.20 -12.18 20.47
N TYR A 35 -19.77 -12.72 21.52
CA TYR A 35 -21.14 -12.46 21.93
C TYR A 35 -21.24 -11.29 22.93
N PRO A 36 -22.42 -10.62 23.05
CA PRO A 36 -22.62 -9.52 24.01
C PRO A 36 -22.34 -9.89 25.49
N ASP A 37 -22.52 -11.14 25.85
CA ASP A 37 -22.21 -11.67 27.20
C ASP A 37 -20.70 -11.89 27.41
N GLY A 38 -19.90 -11.82 26.33
CA GLY A 38 -18.47 -12.03 26.35
C GLY A 38 -18.03 -13.46 26.03
N LYS A 39 -18.97 -14.37 25.69
CA LYS A 39 -18.62 -15.68 25.15
C LYS A 39 -17.92 -15.52 23.82
N GLU A 40 -16.94 -16.38 23.54
CA GLU A 40 -16.23 -16.43 22.28
C GLU A 40 -16.32 -17.83 21.66
N GLU A 41 -16.50 -17.86 20.35
CA GLU A 41 -16.39 -19.07 19.53
C GLU A 41 -15.34 -18.80 18.44
N ARG A 42 -14.47 -19.75 18.17
CA ARG A 42 -13.33 -19.59 17.23
C ARG A 42 -13.33 -20.70 16.23
N GLU A 43 -13.12 -20.34 14.97
CA GLU A 43 -12.92 -21.30 13.88
C GLU A 43 -11.80 -20.84 12.96
N ASN A 44 -11.11 -21.82 12.40
CA ASN A 44 -10.10 -21.65 11.37
C ASN A 44 -10.34 -22.76 10.32
N LEU A 45 -10.76 -22.36 9.13
CA LEU A 45 -11.22 -23.25 8.09
C LEU A 45 -10.34 -23.09 6.84
N PHE A 46 -9.72 -24.16 6.39
CA PHE A 46 -9.15 -24.22 5.08
C PHE A 46 -10.25 -24.34 4.02
N VAL A 47 -9.99 -23.76 2.85
CA VAL A 47 -10.93 -23.73 1.74
C VAL A 47 -10.20 -24.17 0.46
N TYR A 48 -10.75 -25.13 -0.25
CA TYR A 48 -10.24 -25.52 -1.55
C TYR A 48 -10.64 -24.48 -2.61
N PRO A 49 -9.67 -23.80 -3.25
CA PRO A 49 -9.98 -22.72 -4.19
C PRO A 49 -10.40 -23.18 -5.59
N GLY A 50 -10.41 -24.50 -5.86
CA GLY A 50 -10.70 -25.07 -7.17
C GLY A 50 -9.61 -24.85 -8.23
N LYS A 51 -8.46 -24.33 -7.82
CA LYS A 51 -7.28 -24.07 -8.67
C LYS A 51 -5.98 -24.19 -7.85
N PRO A 52 -4.82 -24.36 -8.48
CA PRO A 52 -3.54 -24.36 -7.78
C PRO A 52 -3.31 -22.99 -7.07
N ILE A 53 -2.71 -23.05 -5.89
CA ILE A 53 -2.24 -21.87 -5.16
C ILE A 53 -0.89 -21.46 -5.75
N PRO A 54 -0.68 -20.16 -6.11
CA PRO A 54 0.61 -19.68 -6.59
C PRO A 54 1.73 -19.91 -5.57
N ASP A 55 2.93 -20.23 -6.06
CA ASP A 55 4.09 -20.50 -5.19
C ASP A 55 4.40 -19.33 -4.25
N GLU A 56 4.30 -18.10 -4.75
CA GLU A 56 4.51 -16.87 -3.95
C GLU A 56 3.51 -16.74 -2.79
N ILE A 57 2.27 -17.16 -2.99
CA ILE A 57 1.24 -17.17 -1.93
C ILE A 57 1.52 -18.31 -0.94
N SER A 58 1.93 -19.49 -1.44
CA SER A 58 2.31 -20.60 -0.57
C SER A 58 3.53 -20.27 0.30
N GLU A 59 4.51 -19.55 -0.22
CA GLU A 59 5.66 -19.06 0.54
C GLU A 59 5.26 -18.04 1.61
N LEU A 60 4.33 -17.13 1.27
CA LEU A 60 3.87 -16.07 2.17
C LEU A 60 3.01 -16.61 3.33
N THR A 61 2.04 -17.49 3.00
CA THR A 61 1.01 -17.94 3.95
C THR A 61 1.33 -19.28 4.60
N GLY A 62 2.23 -20.04 4.01
CA GLY A 62 2.47 -21.44 4.39
C GLY A 62 1.38 -22.41 3.91
N ILE A 63 0.37 -21.93 3.15
CA ILE A 63 -0.74 -22.75 2.66
C ILE A 63 -0.44 -23.19 1.24
N THR A 64 -0.27 -24.50 1.08
CA THR A 64 0.01 -25.13 -0.22
C THR A 64 -1.26 -25.73 -0.82
N THR A 65 -1.24 -26.00 -2.14
CA THR A 65 -2.35 -26.69 -2.83
C THR A 65 -2.67 -28.04 -2.17
N ASP A 66 -1.65 -28.82 -1.84
CA ASP A 66 -1.80 -30.14 -1.23
C ASP A 66 -2.44 -30.07 0.17
N LEU A 67 -2.18 -28.96 0.91
CA LEU A 67 -2.75 -28.77 2.25
C LEU A 67 -4.27 -28.56 2.21
N VAL A 68 -4.78 -27.96 1.14
CA VAL A 68 -6.20 -27.62 1.00
C VAL A 68 -6.96 -28.51 0.02
N GLU A 69 -6.31 -29.51 -0.61
CA GLU A 69 -6.90 -30.36 -1.64
C GLU A 69 -8.15 -31.11 -1.16
N ASP A 70 -8.12 -31.57 0.09
CA ASP A 70 -9.25 -32.26 0.74
C ASP A 70 -10.18 -31.33 1.53
N ALA A 71 -9.92 -30.01 1.51
CA ALA A 71 -10.78 -29.05 2.20
C ALA A 71 -12.07 -28.81 1.40
N PRO A 72 -13.17 -28.43 2.07
CA PRO A 72 -14.39 -28.04 1.37
C PRO A 72 -14.17 -26.78 0.54
N THR A 73 -14.91 -26.65 -0.55
CA THR A 73 -14.97 -25.40 -1.32
C THR A 73 -15.71 -24.31 -0.54
N PHE A 74 -15.57 -23.06 -0.97
CA PHE A 74 -16.35 -21.97 -0.34
C PHE A 74 -17.85 -22.18 -0.54
N GLU A 75 -18.29 -22.67 -1.69
CA GLU A 75 -19.70 -22.99 -1.98
C GLU A 75 -20.29 -23.99 -0.99
N GLU A 76 -19.50 -25.00 -0.58
CA GLU A 76 -19.93 -25.98 0.44
C GLU A 76 -19.99 -25.39 1.84
N LEU A 77 -19.12 -24.43 2.16
CA LEU A 77 -19.08 -23.75 3.46
C LEU A 77 -20.10 -22.61 3.58
N ALA A 78 -20.43 -21.97 2.48
CA ALA A 78 -21.20 -20.71 2.45
C ALA A 78 -22.57 -20.80 3.14
N PRO A 79 -23.37 -21.88 3.01
CA PRO A 79 -24.65 -21.99 3.74
C PRO A 79 -24.46 -21.96 5.26
N ARG A 80 -23.44 -22.65 5.77
CA ARG A 80 -23.11 -22.68 7.18
C ARG A 80 -22.57 -21.31 7.66
N LEU A 81 -21.64 -20.71 6.90
CA LEU A 81 -21.09 -19.40 7.22
C LEU A 81 -22.17 -18.32 7.23
N ASN A 82 -23.11 -18.35 6.28
CA ASN A 82 -24.26 -17.47 6.24
C ASN A 82 -25.07 -17.54 7.55
N GLU A 83 -25.38 -18.73 8.05
CA GLU A 83 -26.12 -18.87 9.30
C GLU A 83 -25.31 -18.41 10.51
N VAL A 84 -23.99 -18.70 10.54
CA VAL A 84 -23.10 -18.27 11.63
C VAL A 84 -22.98 -16.74 11.67
N PHE A 85 -22.91 -16.09 10.52
CA PHE A 85 -22.66 -14.63 10.38
C PHE A 85 -23.95 -13.80 10.46
N LYS A 86 -25.10 -14.42 10.28
CA LYS A 86 -26.40 -13.75 10.31
C LYS A 86 -26.60 -12.96 11.58
N GLY A 87 -26.92 -11.67 11.44
CA GLY A 87 -27.15 -10.74 12.54
C GLY A 87 -25.91 -10.35 13.34
N CYS A 88 -24.72 -10.65 12.83
CA CYS A 88 -23.46 -10.21 13.42
C CYS A 88 -22.97 -8.89 12.76
N ASP A 89 -22.15 -8.13 13.51
CA ASP A 89 -21.27 -7.12 12.95
C ASP A 89 -19.94 -7.76 12.58
N PHE A 90 -19.12 -7.06 11.80
CA PHE A 90 -17.81 -7.54 11.37
C PHE A 90 -16.70 -6.60 11.78
N ALA A 91 -15.55 -7.16 12.13
CA ALA A 91 -14.31 -6.43 12.38
C ALA A 91 -13.12 -7.18 11.77
N GLY A 92 -12.14 -6.41 11.29
CA GLY A 92 -10.87 -6.93 10.79
C GLY A 92 -9.82 -5.84 10.69
N PHE A 93 -8.66 -6.14 10.11
CA PHE A 93 -7.58 -5.20 9.89
C PHE A 93 -7.43 -4.94 8.38
N ASN A 94 -7.70 -3.73 7.91
CA ASN A 94 -7.83 -3.37 6.49
C ASN A 94 -9.00 -4.11 5.77
N SER A 95 -9.87 -4.71 6.54
CA SER A 95 -10.90 -5.63 6.05
C SER A 95 -11.95 -4.96 5.16
N ASN A 96 -12.25 -3.67 5.39
CA ASN A 96 -13.18 -2.92 4.54
C ASN A 96 -12.66 -2.73 3.11
N HIS A 97 -11.35 -2.80 2.93
CA HIS A 97 -10.71 -2.63 1.62
C HIS A 97 -10.55 -3.95 0.85
N PHE A 98 -10.35 -5.07 1.54
CA PHE A 98 -10.05 -6.34 0.89
C PHE A 98 -10.95 -7.49 1.37
N ASP A 99 -10.93 -7.85 2.66
CA ASP A 99 -11.59 -9.08 3.14
C ASP A 99 -13.11 -9.05 2.98
N ILE A 100 -13.76 -7.94 3.29
CA ILE A 100 -15.21 -7.79 3.13
C ILE A 100 -15.61 -7.87 1.65
N PRO A 101 -14.98 -7.14 0.71
CA PRO A 101 -15.21 -7.32 -0.70
C PRO A 101 -15.01 -8.76 -1.20
N MET A 102 -13.91 -9.41 -0.79
CA MET A 102 -13.62 -10.79 -1.19
C MET A 102 -14.67 -11.77 -0.64
N LEU A 103 -15.04 -11.65 0.63
CA LEU A 103 -16.07 -12.47 1.26
C LEU A 103 -17.44 -12.27 0.59
N ALA A 104 -17.77 -11.04 0.22
CA ALA A 104 -19.01 -10.73 -0.50
C ALA A 104 -19.04 -11.38 -1.88
N GLU A 105 -17.95 -11.31 -2.63
CA GLU A 105 -17.82 -11.98 -3.93
C GLU A 105 -17.95 -13.50 -3.82
N GLU A 106 -17.33 -14.13 -2.80
CA GLU A 106 -17.42 -15.56 -2.59
C GLU A 106 -18.84 -16.00 -2.22
N PHE A 107 -19.56 -15.23 -1.39
CA PHE A 107 -20.98 -15.52 -1.12
C PHE A 107 -21.85 -15.40 -2.39
N LEU A 108 -21.63 -14.38 -3.22
CA LEU A 108 -22.37 -14.21 -4.47
C LEU A 108 -22.08 -15.35 -5.46
N ARG A 109 -20.85 -15.84 -5.54
CA ARG A 109 -20.48 -17.03 -6.35
C ARG A 109 -21.17 -18.30 -5.85
N ALA A 110 -21.35 -18.42 -4.53
CA ALA A 110 -22.09 -19.50 -3.91
C ALA A 110 -23.63 -19.31 -4.00
N GLU A 111 -24.11 -18.34 -4.79
CA GLU A 111 -25.53 -17.99 -4.94
C GLU A 111 -26.22 -17.61 -3.61
N ILE A 112 -25.46 -17.08 -2.65
CA ILE A 112 -25.95 -16.59 -1.36
C ILE A 112 -25.86 -15.06 -1.34
N ASP A 113 -27.02 -14.40 -1.24
CA ASP A 113 -27.12 -12.94 -1.05
C ASP A 113 -26.99 -12.59 0.43
N PHE A 114 -25.75 -12.47 0.92
CA PHE A 114 -25.48 -12.02 2.28
C PHE A 114 -25.54 -10.49 2.33
N ASP A 115 -26.49 -9.95 3.11
CA ASP A 115 -26.73 -8.50 3.21
C ASP A 115 -25.70 -7.80 4.10
N PHE A 116 -24.57 -7.37 3.50
CA PHE A 116 -23.57 -6.54 4.16
C PHE A 116 -24.04 -5.11 4.46
N SER A 117 -25.14 -4.62 3.88
CA SER A 117 -25.64 -3.27 4.15
C SER A 117 -26.31 -3.11 5.51
N SER A 118 -26.77 -4.22 6.09
CA SER A 118 -27.44 -4.26 7.41
C SER A 118 -26.48 -4.42 8.58
N VAL A 119 -25.18 -4.62 8.32
CA VAL A 119 -24.16 -4.88 9.36
C VAL A 119 -23.22 -3.69 9.55
N ARG A 120 -22.66 -3.55 10.74
CA ARG A 120 -21.58 -2.58 10.99
C ARG A 120 -20.25 -3.21 10.67
N LEU A 121 -19.44 -2.51 9.87
CA LEU A 121 -18.10 -2.92 9.47
C LEU A 121 -17.09 -2.08 10.24
N ILE A 122 -16.30 -2.71 11.08
CA ILE A 122 -15.31 -2.09 11.95
C ILE A 122 -13.90 -2.44 11.43
N ASP A 123 -13.18 -1.44 10.92
CA ASP A 123 -11.82 -1.62 10.43
C ASP A 123 -10.80 -1.08 11.44
N ALA A 124 -10.08 -1.98 12.08
CA ALA A 124 -9.11 -1.64 13.12
C ALA A 124 -7.92 -0.84 12.55
N GLN A 125 -7.51 -1.09 11.30
CA GLN A 125 -6.47 -0.28 10.64
C GLN A 125 -6.94 1.15 10.41
N THR A 126 -8.18 1.34 9.95
CA THR A 126 -8.76 2.67 9.77
C THR A 126 -8.85 3.43 11.09
N ILE A 127 -9.24 2.77 12.18
CA ILE A 127 -9.24 3.37 13.52
C ILE A 127 -7.82 3.74 13.93
N PHE A 128 -6.86 2.83 13.79
CA PHE A 128 -5.44 3.09 14.07
C PHE A 128 -4.93 4.31 13.31
N HIS A 129 -5.17 4.38 11.99
CA HIS A 129 -4.71 5.48 11.16
C HIS A 129 -5.37 6.85 11.50
N LYS A 130 -6.59 6.84 12.05
CA LYS A 130 -7.30 8.06 12.48
C LYS A 130 -6.86 8.51 13.87
N MET A 131 -6.56 7.58 14.76
CA MET A 131 -6.19 7.87 16.14
C MET A 131 -4.71 8.16 16.32
N GLU A 132 -3.83 7.44 15.58
CA GLU A 132 -2.39 7.61 15.65
C GLU A 132 -1.92 8.58 14.57
N LYS A 133 -1.50 9.77 15.00
CA LYS A 133 -1.02 10.83 14.12
C LYS A 133 0.31 10.44 13.47
N ARG A 134 0.40 10.61 12.15
CA ARG A 134 1.66 10.45 11.38
C ARG A 134 2.23 11.84 11.09
N ASN A 135 2.69 12.52 12.11
CA ASN A 135 3.29 13.85 12.04
C ASN A 135 4.62 13.89 12.84
N LEU A 136 5.32 15.02 12.75
CA LEU A 136 6.63 15.19 13.40
C LEU A 136 6.58 14.93 14.91
N ALA A 137 5.55 15.41 15.62
CA ALA A 137 5.42 15.21 17.06
C ALA A 137 5.26 13.70 17.42
N ALA A 138 4.50 12.96 16.63
CA ALA A 138 4.36 11.51 16.81
C ALA A 138 5.67 10.76 16.51
N ALA A 139 6.37 11.13 15.43
CA ALA A 139 7.68 10.58 15.09
C ALA A 139 8.70 10.90 16.21
N TYR A 140 8.74 12.14 16.67
CA TYR A 140 9.64 12.55 17.76
C TYR A 140 9.40 11.73 19.03
N LYS A 141 8.14 11.57 19.43
CA LYS A 141 7.79 10.73 20.59
C LYS A 141 8.25 9.28 20.42
N PHE A 142 8.09 8.72 19.22
CA PHE A 142 8.41 7.33 18.93
C PHE A 142 9.93 7.07 18.89
N TYR A 143 10.69 7.94 18.23
CA TYR A 143 12.14 7.76 18.05
C TYR A 143 12.98 8.37 19.15
N CYS A 144 12.53 9.49 19.76
CA CYS A 144 13.27 10.18 20.83
C CYS A 144 12.75 9.85 22.24
N GLY A 145 11.63 9.11 22.38
CA GLY A 145 11.07 8.67 23.67
C GLY A 145 10.43 9.77 24.51
N ARG A 146 10.32 11.00 23.99
CA ARG A 146 9.78 12.19 24.69
C ARG A 146 8.75 12.90 23.85
N LYS A 147 7.87 13.67 24.49
CA LYS A 147 6.93 14.51 23.75
C LYS A 147 7.67 15.71 23.16
N MET A 148 7.38 16.04 21.92
CA MET A 148 8.01 17.15 21.21
C MET A 148 7.78 18.50 21.94
N GLU A 149 6.61 18.70 22.53
CA GLU A 149 6.23 19.91 23.26
C GLU A 149 7.03 20.14 24.56
N GLU A 150 7.73 19.11 25.05
CA GLU A 150 8.61 19.22 26.21
C GLU A 150 9.96 19.87 25.85
N ASP A 151 10.39 19.72 24.59
CA ASP A 151 11.68 20.21 24.10
C ASP A 151 11.55 21.39 23.16
N PHE A 152 10.40 21.54 22.46
CA PHE A 152 10.20 22.49 21.37
C PHE A 152 8.81 23.12 21.38
N ALA A 153 8.71 24.37 20.90
CA ALA A 153 7.44 24.97 20.54
C ALA A 153 7.09 24.59 19.08
N ALA A 154 5.96 23.88 18.88
CA ALA A 154 5.50 23.47 17.57
C ALA A 154 5.26 24.65 16.60
N HIS A 155 5.41 24.40 15.31
CA HIS A 155 5.21 25.37 14.23
C HIS A 155 6.22 26.53 14.19
N ARG A 156 7.39 26.31 14.72
CA ARG A 156 8.54 27.17 14.52
C ARG A 156 9.56 26.43 13.67
N ALA A 157 9.88 26.97 12.49
CA ALA A 157 10.70 26.30 11.49
C ALA A 157 12.09 25.88 12.01
N ASP A 158 12.71 26.71 12.87
CA ASP A 158 13.99 26.42 13.52
C ASP A 158 13.91 25.20 14.47
N GLN A 159 12.82 25.09 15.22
CA GLN A 159 12.58 24.02 16.17
C GLN A 159 12.06 22.75 15.50
N ASP A 160 11.21 22.89 14.50
CA ASP A 160 10.74 21.77 13.70
C ASP A 160 11.89 21.13 12.89
N ALA A 161 12.85 21.93 12.41
CA ALA A 161 14.07 21.43 11.77
C ALA A 161 14.96 20.66 12.76
N GLU A 162 15.16 21.19 13.99
CA GLU A 162 15.90 20.48 15.04
C GLU A 162 15.21 19.18 15.45
N ALA A 163 13.89 19.20 15.63
CA ALA A 163 13.11 17.99 15.93
C ALA A 163 13.22 16.95 14.80
N THR A 164 13.17 17.38 13.54
CA THR A 164 13.34 16.52 12.36
C THR A 164 14.74 15.88 12.36
N TYR A 165 15.77 16.66 12.65
CA TYR A 165 17.13 16.14 12.75
C TYR A 165 17.26 15.06 13.82
N ARG A 166 16.67 15.27 15.00
CA ARG A 166 16.69 14.27 16.08
C ARG A 166 15.88 13.02 15.73
N VAL A 167 14.76 13.16 15.01
CA VAL A 167 14.01 12.01 14.49
C VAL A 167 14.89 11.20 13.56
N LEU A 168 15.58 11.83 12.60
CA LEU A 168 16.47 11.13 11.68
C LEU A 168 17.60 10.38 12.41
N LEU A 169 18.20 10.99 13.42
CA LEU A 169 19.21 10.31 14.26
C LEU A 169 18.60 9.12 15.01
N GLY A 170 17.40 9.26 15.55
CA GLY A 170 16.69 8.18 16.23
C GLY A 170 16.30 7.04 15.30
N GLU A 171 15.94 7.34 14.04
CA GLU A 171 15.70 6.32 13.00
C GLU A 171 16.98 5.52 12.72
N LEU A 172 18.12 6.21 12.50
CA LEU A 172 19.39 5.56 12.23
C LEU A 172 19.89 4.73 13.42
N GLU A 173 19.69 5.18 14.65
CA GLU A 173 20.02 4.43 15.84
C GLU A 173 19.15 3.19 15.98
N LYS A 174 17.81 3.35 15.87
CA LYS A 174 16.86 2.27 16.03
C LYS A 174 17.04 1.17 14.99
N TYR A 175 17.34 1.53 13.75
CA TYR A 175 17.49 0.60 12.62
C TYR A 175 18.95 0.37 12.24
N SER A 176 19.90 0.63 13.15
CA SER A 176 21.31 0.28 12.94
C SER A 176 21.52 -1.24 12.94
N GLU A 177 22.59 -1.72 12.31
CA GLU A 177 22.99 -3.14 12.33
C GLU A 177 23.06 -3.72 13.75
N ALA A 178 23.50 -2.90 14.72
CA ALA A 178 23.61 -3.31 16.12
C ALA A 178 22.26 -3.55 16.81
N ASN A 179 21.19 -2.93 16.32
CA ASN A 179 19.87 -2.92 16.95
C ASN A 179 18.81 -3.69 16.15
N GLN A 180 19.17 -4.33 15.03
CA GLN A 180 18.27 -5.12 14.22
C GLN A 180 18.78 -6.56 14.07
N GLU A 181 17.90 -7.52 14.30
CA GLU A 181 18.17 -8.95 14.09
C GLU A 181 17.95 -9.33 12.62
N GLU A 182 17.07 -8.61 11.92
CA GLU A 182 16.69 -8.85 10.52
C GLU A 182 17.46 -7.88 9.60
N ALA A 183 18.30 -8.41 8.70
CA ALA A 183 19.10 -7.61 7.78
C ALA A 183 18.24 -6.67 6.89
N GLU A 184 17.02 -7.07 6.56
CA GLU A 184 16.08 -6.30 5.74
C GLU A 184 15.56 -5.03 6.45
N ARG A 185 15.68 -4.97 7.76
CA ARG A 185 15.28 -3.81 8.58
C ARG A 185 16.42 -2.88 8.95
N VAL A 186 17.62 -3.17 8.49
CA VAL A 186 18.77 -2.31 8.71
C VAL A 186 18.70 -1.07 7.82
N LEU A 187 18.82 0.10 8.43
CA LEU A 187 18.90 1.38 7.74
C LEU A 187 20.35 1.87 7.75
N PRO A 188 21.08 1.74 6.63
CA PRO A 188 22.47 2.21 6.56
C PRO A 188 22.56 3.72 6.76
N ASN A 189 23.55 4.18 7.51
CA ASN A 189 23.87 5.61 7.61
C ASN A 189 24.65 6.07 6.36
N ASP A 190 23.98 6.04 5.22
CA ASP A 190 24.47 6.43 3.89
C ASP A 190 23.46 7.38 3.23
N MET A 191 23.90 8.57 2.86
CA MET A 191 22.98 9.62 2.34
C MET A 191 22.38 9.27 0.98
N ASP A 192 23.08 8.55 0.12
CA ASP A 192 22.55 8.13 -1.17
C ASP A 192 21.48 7.04 -0.98
N TYR A 193 21.75 6.09 -0.08
CA TYR A 193 20.78 5.08 0.32
C TYR A 193 19.52 5.72 0.95
N LEU A 194 19.70 6.60 1.93
CA LEU A 194 18.57 7.26 2.62
C LEU A 194 17.73 8.11 1.67
N ALA A 195 18.39 8.81 0.73
CA ALA A 195 17.71 9.61 -0.29
C ALA A 195 16.87 8.72 -1.22
N GLU A 196 17.40 7.56 -1.63
CA GLU A 196 16.66 6.61 -2.48
C GLU A 196 15.54 5.92 -1.69
N PHE A 197 15.83 5.44 -0.49
CA PHE A 197 14.87 4.76 0.39
C PHE A 197 13.68 5.65 0.78
N SER A 198 13.91 6.95 0.98
CA SER A 198 12.84 7.91 1.31
C SER A 198 12.04 8.42 0.11
N LYS A 199 12.34 7.97 -1.10
CA LYS A 199 11.54 8.35 -2.27
C LYS A 199 10.13 7.75 -2.19
N ASN A 200 9.13 8.62 -2.25
CA ASN A 200 7.72 8.24 -2.27
C ASN A 200 7.13 8.18 -3.69
N ASN A 201 7.90 8.57 -4.72
CA ASN A 201 7.40 8.64 -6.10
C ASN A 201 8.56 8.74 -7.09
N ASP A 202 8.28 8.46 -8.37
CA ASP A 202 9.20 8.62 -9.49
C ASP A 202 9.14 10.03 -10.11
N ASN A 203 8.85 11.07 -9.34
CA ASN A 203 8.74 12.43 -9.86
C ASN A 203 10.10 12.99 -10.33
N VAL A 204 10.10 13.60 -11.50
CA VAL A 204 11.24 14.36 -12.04
C VAL A 204 11.17 15.82 -11.61
N ASP A 205 9.96 16.37 -11.51
CA ASP A 205 9.67 17.68 -10.96
C ASP A 205 8.86 17.58 -9.66
N PHE A 206 9.00 18.53 -8.75
CA PHE A 206 8.37 18.47 -7.42
C PHE A 206 6.84 18.49 -7.46
N ALA A 207 6.23 18.95 -8.56
CA ALA A 207 4.78 18.97 -8.74
C ALA A 207 4.23 17.66 -9.36
N GLY A 208 5.09 16.68 -9.68
CA GLY A 208 4.70 15.40 -10.26
C GLY A 208 4.05 15.50 -11.65
N ARG A 209 4.35 16.57 -12.40
CA ARG A 209 3.89 16.76 -13.78
C ARG A 209 4.73 15.96 -14.77
N ILE A 210 5.98 15.70 -14.42
CA ILE A 210 6.92 14.87 -15.16
C ILE A 210 7.42 13.78 -14.23
N VAL A 211 7.40 12.53 -14.72
CA VAL A 211 7.75 11.35 -13.92
C VAL A 211 8.71 10.46 -14.69
N TRP A 212 9.58 9.74 -13.96
CA TRP A 212 10.38 8.66 -14.51
C TRP A 212 9.50 7.43 -14.76
N ARG A 213 9.66 6.81 -15.93
CA ARG A 213 9.08 5.49 -16.20
C ARG A 213 10.09 4.62 -16.93
N PRO A 214 10.02 3.27 -16.74
CA PRO A 214 10.82 2.36 -17.52
C PRO A 214 10.53 2.50 -19.02
N VAL A 215 11.57 2.36 -19.82
CA VAL A 215 11.45 2.22 -21.28
C VAL A 215 11.12 0.76 -21.57
N LEU A 216 10.02 0.53 -22.27
CA LEU A 216 9.58 -0.81 -22.65
C LEU A 216 10.00 -1.15 -24.07
N ASP A 217 10.36 -2.41 -24.31
CA ASP A 217 10.58 -2.95 -25.65
C ASP A 217 9.26 -3.23 -26.41
N ALA A 218 9.35 -3.75 -27.63
CA ALA A 218 8.19 -4.07 -28.46
C ALA A 218 7.26 -5.15 -27.85
N ASN A 219 7.73 -5.90 -26.86
CA ASN A 219 6.98 -6.95 -26.16
C ASN A 219 6.42 -6.46 -24.81
N GLY A 220 6.63 -5.17 -24.47
CA GLY A 220 6.19 -4.58 -23.19
C GLY A 220 7.11 -4.90 -22.01
N LYS A 221 8.31 -5.44 -22.24
CA LYS A 221 9.29 -5.74 -21.20
C LYS A 221 10.24 -4.55 -21.00
N GLU A 222 10.65 -4.32 -19.75
CA GLU A 222 11.60 -3.27 -19.40
C GLU A 222 12.95 -3.47 -20.09
N THR A 223 13.48 -2.40 -20.66
CA THR A 223 14.81 -2.38 -21.27
C THR A 223 15.88 -2.12 -20.21
N LEU A 224 17.01 -2.83 -20.32
CA LEU A 224 18.14 -2.70 -19.41
C LEU A 224 19.32 -2.05 -20.10
N ASP A 225 20.11 -1.31 -19.34
CA ASP A 225 21.41 -0.80 -19.80
C ASP A 225 22.50 -1.88 -19.75
N ASP A 226 23.73 -1.51 -20.14
CA ASP A 226 24.89 -2.41 -20.16
C ASP A 226 25.30 -2.92 -18.76
N LYS A 227 24.74 -2.34 -17.69
CA LYS A 227 24.97 -2.74 -16.30
C LYS A 227 23.81 -3.55 -15.72
N GLY A 228 22.78 -3.83 -16.53
CA GLY A 228 21.57 -4.54 -16.09
C GLY A 228 20.59 -3.67 -15.33
N GLN A 229 20.71 -2.34 -15.37
CA GLN A 229 19.77 -1.44 -14.72
C GLN A 229 18.64 -1.05 -15.68
N VAL A 230 17.42 -0.90 -15.15
CA VAL A 230 16.25 -0.49 -15.93
C VAL A 230 16.47 0.91 -16.52
N ILE A 231 16.40 1.02 -17.83
CA ILE A 231 16.46 2.32 -18.52
C ILE A 231 15.16 3.06 -18.24
N LYS A 232 15.25 4.23 -17.61
CA LYS A 232 14.11 5.10 -17.33
C LYS A 232 14.18 6.36 -18.20
N LYS A 233 13.01 6.88 -18.58
CA LYS A 233 12.85 8.11 -19.38
C LYS A 233 11.81 9.02 -18.72
N GLU A 234 11.85 10.32 -19.04
CA GLU A 234 10.90 11.30 -18.51
C GLU A 234 9.59 11.29 -19.31
N TYR A 235 8.45 11.14 -18.63
CA TYR A 235 7.11 11.11 -19.22
C TYR A 235 6.22 12.20 -18.61
N PHE A 236 5.34 12.78 -19.42
CA PHE A 236 4.26 13.61 -18.89
C PHE A 236 3.27 12.78 -18.07
N ASN A 237 2.90 13.29 -16.89
CA ASN A 237 1.94 12.64 -15.99
C ASN A 237 0.58 13.38 -15.94
N PHE A 238 0.32 14.29 -16.86
CA PHE A 238 -0.90 15.08 -16.91
C PHE A 238 -1.31 15.46 -18.34
N GLY A 239 -2.54 15.98 -18.49
CA GLY A 239 -3.05 16.60 -19.71
C GLY A 239 -3.12 15.65 -20.91
N LYS A 240 -3.16 16.26 -22.12
CA LYS A 240 -3.34 15.53 -23.40
C LYS A 240 -2.17 14.59 -23.75
N TYR A 241 -1.00 14.81 -23.16
CA TYR A 241 0.20 14.01 -23.40
C TYR A 241 0.57 13.12 -22.20
N LYS A 242 -0.37 12.88 -21.28
CA LYS A 242 -0.14 11.94 -20.19
C LYS A 242 0.31 10.57 -20.73
N GLY A 243 1.43 10.06 -20.21
CA GLY A 243 2.01 8.79 -20.65
C GLY A 243 2.86 8.85 -21.91
N CYS A 244 3.11 10.04 -22.49
CA CYS A 244 4.03 10.24 -23.60
C CYS A 244 5.39 10.72 -23.09
N ALA A 245 6.48 10.28 -23.74
CA ALA A 245 7.83 10.75 -23.44
C ALA A 245 7.97 12.24 -23.72
N VAL A 246 8.58 12.97 -22.78
CA VAL A 246 8.66 14.45 -22.86
C VAL A 246 9.44 14.92 -24.08
N ASP A 247 10.60 14.33 -24.33
CA ASP A 247 11.46 14.67 -25.46
C ASP A 247 10.76 14.46 -26.83
N GLU A 248 10.02 13.34 -26.97
CA GLU A 248 9.27 13.03 -28.21
C GLU A 248 8.12 14.02 -28.41
N VAL A 249 7.40 14.38 -27.34
CA VAL A 249 6.34 15.41 -27.43
C VAL A 249 6.91 16.75 -27.82
N LEU A 250 8.03 17.18 -27.23
CA LEU A 250 8.64 18.47 -27.51
C LEU A 250 9.22 18.55 -28.95
N GLN A 251 9.60 17.41 -29.54
CA GLN A 251 9.99 17.33 -30.95
C GLN A 251 8.79 17.43 -31.90
N ARG A 252 7.70 16.72 -31.59
CA ARG A 252 6.49 16.65 -32.40
C ARG A 252 5.60 17.90 -32.28
N ASP A 253 5.51 18.48 -31.09
CA ASP A 253 4.73 19.68 -30.76
C ASP A 253 5.57 20.70 -30.00
N PRO A 254 6.47 21.46 -30.68
CA PRO A 254 7.28 22.47 -30.00
C PRO A 254 6.47 23.59 -29.35
N GLY A 255 5.23 23.82 -29.82
CA GLY A 255 4.30 24.80 -29.24
C GLY A 255 3.89 24.44 -27.80
N TYR A 256 3.88 23.16 -27.49
CA TYR A 256 3.52 22.69 -26.12
C TYR A 256 4.53 23.17 -25.07
N TYR A 257 5.81 23.20 -25.41
CA TYR A 257 6.83 23.83 -24.56
C TYR A 257 6.50 25.29 -24.25
N SER A 258 6.25 26.09 -25.29
CA SER A 258 5.97 27.51 -25.14
C SER A 258 4.71 27.74 -24.30
N TRP A 259 3.68 26.92 -24.51
CA TRP A 259 2.47 26.95 -23.70
C TRP A 259 2.76 26.64 -22.23
N MET A 260 3.52 25.59 -21.91
CA MET A 260 3.85 25.24 -20.51
C MET A 260 4.68 26.32 -19.83
N ILE A 261 5.61 26.97 -20.53
CA ILE A 261 6.41 28.06 -19.95
C ILE A 261 5.54 29.28 -19.58
N GLN A 262 4.51 29.56 -20.38
CA GLN A 262 3.60 30.71 -20.16
C GLN A 262 2.45 30.39 -19.19
N ALA A 263 2.04 29.14 -19.11
CA ALA A 263 0.94 28.69 -18.25
C ALA A 263 1.35 28.67 -16.77
N ASP A 264 0.34 28.49 -15.90
CA ASP A 264 0.50 28.46 -14.44
C ASP A 264 1.05 27.09 -13.95
N PHE A 265 2.32 26.85 -14.23
CA PHE A 265 3.12 25.74 -13.69
C PHE A 265 4.19 26.27 -12.74
N THR A 266 4.62 25.41 -11.79
CA THR A 266 5.70 25.77 -10.89
C THR A 266 7.00 26.06 -11.65
N ASN A 267 7.83 26.96 -11.13
CA ASN A 267 9.13 27.27 -11.73
C ASN A 267 10.02 26.02 -11.87
N ASN A 268 9.95 25.10 -10.92
CA ASN A 268 10.68 23.83 -10.98
C ASN A 268 10.22 22.98 -12.17
N THR A 269 8.90 22.84 -12.42
CA THR A 269 8.38 22.14 -13.61
C THR A 269 8.92 22.77 -14.91
N LYS A 270 8.88 24.10 -15.00
CA LYS A 270 9.39 24.85 -16.17
C LYS A 270 10.89 24.66 -16.35
N GLN A 271 11.66 24.65 -15.27
CA GLN A 271 13.11 24.41 -15.28
C GLN A 271 13.43 22.97 -15.74
N VAL A 272 12.74 21.97 -15.20
CA VAL A 272 12.90 20.56 -15.61
C VAL A 272 12.58 20.39 -17.08
N LEU A 273 11.44 20.94 -17.55
CA LEU A 273 11.05 20.89 -18.96
C LEU A 273 12.09 21.51 -19.88
N THR A 274 12.65 22.67 -19.48
CA THR A 274 13.71 23.36 -20.22
C THR A 274 14.99 22.51 -20.29
N ARG A 275 15.38 21.89 -19.19
CA ARG A 275 16.54 21.00 -19.12
C ARG A 275 16.39 19.81 -20.07
N ILE A 276 15.21 19.15 -20.11
CA ILE A 276 14.94 18.01 -20.99
C ILE A 276 15.02 18.47 -22.46
N ARG A 277 14.40 19.63 -22.77
CA ARG A 277 14.48 20.20 -24.14
C ARG A 277 15.92 20.44 -24.59
N LEU A 278 16.75 21.03 -23.72
CA LEU A 278 18.15 21.33 -24.06
C LEU A 278 18.99 20.07 -24.24
N LYS A 279 18.77 19.01 -23.48
CA LYS A 279 19.41 17.70 -23.66
C LYS A 279 19.10 17.13 -25.06
N GLY A 280 17.83 17.22 -25.49
CA GLY A 280 17.43 16.77 -26.83
C GLY A 280 18.05 17.51 -28.00
N PHE A 281 18.54 18.74 -27.80
CA PHE A 281 19.26 19.53 -28.82
C PHE A 281 20.78 19.40 -28.73
N GLY A 282 21.35 18.93 -27.60
CA GLY A 282 22.80 18.80 -27.39
C GLY A 282 23.42 17.48 -27.86
N GLY A 283 22.64 16.57 -28.39
CA GLY A 283 23.05 15.24 -28.86
C GLY A 283 23.22 15.16 -30.39
N ARG A 284 23.65 16.24 -31.05
CA ARG A 284 24.06 16.21 -32.47
C ARG A 284 25.52 16.53 -32.61
#